data_83d6a8aa95c06ccc6e3308464b0d22ae
#
_entry.id   83d6a8aa95c06ccc6e3308464b0d22ae
#
_cell.length_a   1.000
_cell.length_b   1.000
_cell.length_c   1.000
_cell.angle_alpha   90.00
_cell.angle_beta   90.00
_cell.angle_gamma   90.00
#
_symmetry.space_group_name_H-M   'P 1'
#
loop_
_entity.id
_entity.type
_entity.pdbx_description
1 polymer ?
#
loop_
_entity_poly.entity_id
_entity_poly.type
_entity_poly.pdbx_seq_one_letter_code
_entity_poly.pdbx_strand_id
1 'polypeptide(L)'
;MKIRMWSNEIEASLTSFIGSYVGNVCLGIVASLKTPEPVRRLRYDVSGESVRIALNGNPLPLDLNSGFAEKMIHDTIRGTIRLLKMDNPSGVIRIEIDMEV
;
A
#
# COMPACT_ATOMS: atom_id res chain seq x y z
N MET A 1 -4.41 -4.89 -13.96
CA MET A 1 -3.88 -4.65 -12.60
C MET A 1 -4.28 -5.81 -11.70
N LYS A 2 -3.30 -6.41 -11.07
CA LYS A 2 -3.55 -7.49 -10.11
C LYS A 2 -3.15 -7.03 -8.72
N ILE A 3 -4.03 -7.20 -7.74
CA ILE A 3 -3.82 -6.72 -6.37
C ILE A 3 -3.95 -7.89 -5.41
N ARG A 4 -2.99 -8.00 -4.49
CA ARG A 4 -3.01 -8.97 -3.41
C ARG A 4 -2.71 -8.25 -2.10
N MET A 5 -3.33 -8.71 -1.04
CA MET A 5 -3.16 -8.10 0.28
C MET A 5 -3.10 -9.19 1.34
N TRP A 6 -2.23 -8.99 2.33
CA TRP A 6 -2.06 -9.90 3.47
C TRP A 6 -2.15 -9.13 4.77
N SER A 7 -2.69 -9.80 5.78
CA SER A 7 -2.65 -9.33 7.16
C SER A 7 -1.98 -10.41 8.00
N ASN A 8 -0.84 -10.08 8.61
CA ASN A 8 -0.02 -11.04 9.37
C ASN A 8 0.22 -12.32 8.56
N GLU A 9 0.60 -12.16 7.30
CA GLU A 9 0.92 -13.24 6.37
C GLU A 9 -0.28 -14.10 5.93
N ILE A 10 -1.49 -13.73 6.31
CA ILE A 10 -2.70 -14.40 5.85
C ILE A 10 -3.29 -13.57 4.72
N GLU A 11 -3.40 -14.17 3.54
CA GLU A 11 -3.91 -13.46 2.37
C GLU A 11 -5.40 -13.19 2.52
N ALA A 12 -5.80 -11.95 2.26
CA ALA A 12 -7.19 -11.53 2.28
C ALA A 12 -7.84 -11.77 0.92
N SER A 13 -9.11 -12.20 0.95
CA SER A 13 -9.91 -12.29 -0.27
C SER A 13 -10.47 -10.92 -0.61
N LEU A 14 -10.19 -10.44 -1.81
CA LEU A 14 -10.61 -9.12 -2.25
C LEU A 14 -11.68 -9.25 -3.34
N THR A 15 -12.79 -8.52 -3.16
CA THR A 15 -13.75 -8.36 -4.25
C THR A 15 -13.15 -7.46 -5.33
N SER A 16 -13.74 -7.47 -6.53
CA SER A 16 -13.28 -6.59 -7.61
C SER A 16 -13.30 -5.13 -7.18
N PHE A 17 -14.35 -4.70 -6.49
CA PHE A 17 -14.47 -3.32 -6.04
C PHE A 17 -13.37 -2.97 -5.03
N ILE A 18 -13.21 -3.80 -4.00
CA ILE A 18 -12.22 -3.53 -2.95
C ILE A 18 -10.81 -3.56 -3.50
N GLY A 19 -10.51 -4.53 -4.36
CA GLY A 19 -9.20 -4.60 -5.00
C GLY A 19 -8.91 -3.35 -5.81
N SER A 20 -9.85 -2.91 -6.65
CA SER A 20 -9.68 -1.70 -7.44
C SER A 20 -9.53 -0.46 -6.55
N TYR A 21 -10.32 -0.38 -5.48
CA TYR A 21 -10.27 0.75 -4.58
C TYR A 21 -8.90 0.84 -3.90
N VAL A 22 -8.44 -0.26 -3.29
CA VAL A 22 -7.14 -0.29 -2.62
C VAL A 22 -6.02 -0.01 -3.62
N GLY A 23 -6.08 -0.61 -4.79
CA GLY A 23 -5.08 -0.40 -5.83
C GLY A 23 -4.99 1.06 -6.26
N ASN A 24 -6.14 1.70 -6.49
CA ASN A 24 -6.17 3.09 -6.90
C ASN A 24 -5.69 4.04 -5.81
N VAL A 25 -5.98 3.75 -4.54
CA VAL A 25 -5.45 4.52 -3.42
C VAL A 25 -3.92 4.42 -3.42
N CYS A 26 -3.38 3.22 -3.53
CA CYS A 26 -1.94 3.01 -3.51
C CYS A 26 -1.24 3.66 -4.72
N LEU A 27 -1.83 3.56 -5.91
CA LEU A 27 -1.29 4.20 -7.10
C LEU A 27 -1.35 5.72 -7.00
N GLY A 28 -2.44 6.26 -6.44
CA GLY A 28 -2.59 7.70 -6.24
C GLY A 28 -1.56 8.27 -5.28
N ILE A 29 -1.24 7.54 -4.22
CA ILE A 29 -0.20 7.95 -3.28
C ILE A 29 1.15 8.06 -4.00
N VAL A 30 1.52 7.03 -4.76
CA VAL A 30 2.80 7.03 -5.48
C VAL A 30 2.84 8.12 -6.53
N ALA A 31 1.72 8.36 -7.24
CA ALA A 31 1.64 9.45 -8.20
C ALA A 31 1.90 10.81 -7.54
N SER A 32 1.47 10.99 -6.30
CA SER A 32 1.69 12.21 -5.54
C SER A 32 3.14 12.39 -5.12
N LEU A 33 3.91 11.31 -5.04
CA LEU A 33 5.32 11.36 -4.70
C LEU A 33 6.22 11.73 -5.88
N LYS A 34 5.63 11.88 -7.08
CA LYS A 34 6.34 12.30 -8.30
C LYS A 34 7.55 11.43 -8.59
N THR A 35 7.34 10.13 -8.63
CA THR A 35 8.40 9.18 -8.90
C THR A 35 8.86 9.29 -10.36
N PRO A 36 10.15 9.02 -10.65
CA PRO A 36 10.68 9.23 -12.00
C PRO A 36 10.32 8.14 -13.01
N GLU A 37 9.77 7.01 -12.57
CA GLU A 37 9.51 5.89 -13.46
C GLU A 37 8.06 5.42 -13.37
N PRO A 38 7.53 4.82 -14.45
CA PRO A 38 6.17 4.28 -14.41
C PRO A 38 6.07 3.07 -13.49
N VAL A 39 4.89 2.89 -12.90
CA VAL A 39 4.65 1.76 -12.01
C VAL A 39 4.46 0.49 -12.84
N ARG A 40 5.32 -0.50 -12.61
CA ARG A 40 5.14 -1.86 -13.09
C ARG A 40 4.76 -2.78 -11.94
N ARG A 41 5.45 -2.64 -10.81
CA ARG A 41 5.16 -3.38 -9.58
C ARG A 41 5.26 -2.43 -8.40
N LEU A 42 4.34 -2.58 -7.46
CA LEU A 42 4.27 -1.72 -6.30
C LEU A 42 4.01 -2.57 -5.07
N ARG A 43 4.73 -2.31 -3.99
CA ARG A 43 4.56 -3.04 -2.75
C ARG A 43 4.54 -2.07 -1.58
N TYR A 44 3.55 -2.24 -0.72
CA TYR A 44 3.45 -1.53 0.55
C TYR A 44 3.60 -2.52 1.68
N ASP A 45 4.40 -2.17 2.67
CA ASP A 45 4.50 -2.89 3.94
C ASP A 45 4.20 -1.92 5.07
N VAL A 46 3.16 -2.21 5.85
CA VAL A 46 2.74 -1.39 6.97
C VAL A 46 2.91 -2.21 8.24
N SER A 47 3.74 -1.73 9.16
CA SER A 47 4.03 -2.42 10.42
C SER A 47 4.09 -1.38 11.54
N GLY A 48 3.19 -1.51 12.53
CA GLY A 48 3.08 -0.52 13.57
C GLY A 48 2.71 0.83 12.97
N GLU A 49 3.56 1.83 13.19
CA GLU A 49 3.39 3.17 12.62
C GLU A 49 4.29 3.41 11.41
N SER A 50 5.01 2.39 10.96
CA SER A 50 5.92 2.49 9.84
C SER A 50 5.28 2.04 8.54
N VAL A 51 5.63 2.71 7.45
CA VAL A 51 5.24 2.33 6.09
C VAL A 51 6.49 2.28 5.23
N ARG A 52 6.61 1.21 4.45
CA ARG A 52 7.65 1.09 3.43
C ARG A 52 6.99 0.87 2.09
N ILE A 53 7.47 1.54 1.07
CA ILE A 53 6.99 1.41 -0.30
C ILE A 53 8.16 1.02 -1.17
N ALA A 54 7.97 -0.02 -1.98
CA ALA A 54 8.94 -0.40 -3.01
C ALA A 54 8.30 -0.23 -4.37
N LEU A 55 8.95 0.53 -5.25
CA LEU A 55 8.52 0.74 -6.62
C LEU A 55 9.45 -0.01 -7.56
N ASN A 56 8.89 -0.95 -8.31
CA ASN A 56 9.64 -1.79 -9.24
C ASN A 56 10.85 -2.46 -8.59
N GLY A 57 10.70 -2.87 -7.32
CA GLY A 57 11.75 -3.52 -6.55
C GLY A 57 12.69 -2.59 -5.80
N ASN A 58 12.53 -1.27 -5.94
CA ASN A 58 13.40 -0.30 -5.30
C ASN A 58 12.66 0.47 -4.20
N PRO A 59 13.23 0.58 -3.01
CA PRO A 59 12.58 1.31 -1.94
C PRO A 59 12.46 2.80 -2.26
N LEU A 60 11.31 3.39 -1.91
CA LEU A 60 11.07 4.82 -2.05
C LEU A 60 11.36 5.50 -0.70
N PRO A 61 12.15 6.56 -0.67
CA PRO A 61 12.34 7.31 0.56
C PRO A 61 11.07 8.08 0.93
N LEU A 62 10.62 7.93 2.18
CA LEU A 62 9.41 8.58 2.68
C LEU A 62 9.70 9.54 3.83
N ASP A 63 10.93 9.65 4.25
CA ASP A 63 11.35 10.47 5.39
C ASP A 63 11.63 11.93 5.00
N LEU A 64 11.21 12.33 3.83
CA LEU A 64 11.30 13.72 3.39
C LEU A 64 10.36 14.56 4.27
N ASN A 65 10.83 15.71 4.72
CA ASN A 65 10.03 16.64 5.53
C ASN A 65 9.58 16.05 6.88
N SER A 66 10.53 15.52 7.65
CA SER A 66 10.29 15.10 9.03
C SER A 66 9.27 13.97 9.20
N GLY A 67 9.17 13.08 8.22
CA GLY A 67 8.28 11.93 8.30
C GLY A 67 6.80 12.24 8.08
N PHE A 68 6.47 13.45 7.67
CA PHE A 68 5.08 13.84 7.44
C PHE A 68 4.42 13.00 6.35
N ALA A 69 5.14 12.75 5.25
CA ALA A 69 4.62 11.93 4.17
C ALA A 69 4.35 10.49 4.64
N GLU A 70 5.28 9.91 5.40
CA GLU A 70 5.08 8.57 5.93
C GLU A 70 3.85 8.49 6.82
N LYS A 71 3.67 9.49 7.70
CA LYS A 71 2.51 9.51 8.60
C LYS A 71 1.20 9.63 7.83
N MET A 72 1.13 10.49 6.82
CA MET A 72 -0.06 10.62 6.00
C MET A 72 -0.39 9.32 5.29
N ILE A 73 0.61 8.70 4.69
CA ILE A 73 0.43 7.44 3.96
C ILE A 73 -0.02 6.35 4.91
N HIS A 74 0.64 6.22 6.07
CA HIS A 74 0.29 5.25 7.09
C HIS A 74 -1.18 5.40 7.50
N ASP A 75 -1.59 6.62 7.85
CA ASP A 75 -2.94 6.86 8.33
C ASP A 75 -3.99 6.61 7.23
N THR A 76 -3.67 6.94 5.99
CA THR A 76 -4.54 6.67 4.85
C THR A 76 -4.73 5.18 4.65
N ILE A 77 -3.66 4.41 4.64
CA ILE A 77 -3.73 2.95 4.43
C ILE A 77 -4.46 2.29 5.59
N ARG A 78 -4.10 2.61 6.84
CA ARG A 78 -4.78 2.04 8.01
C ARG A 78 -6.26 2.39 8.04
N GLY A 79 -6.60 3.65 7.70
CA GLY A 79 -7.99 4.08 7.64
C GLY A 79 -8.80 3.34 6.59
N THR A 80 -8.21 3.09 5.43
CA THR A 80 -8.84 2.32 4.37
C THR A 80 -9.06 0.87 4.81
N ILE A 81 -8.03 0.25 5.39
CA ILE A 81 -8.07 -1.16 5.79
C ILE A 81 -9.07 -1.42 6.90
N ARG A 82 -9.23 -0.47 7.84
CA ARG A 82 -10.19 -0.63 8.95
C ARG A 82 -11.62 -0.81 8.48
N LEU A 83 -11.95 -0.31 7.30
CA LEU A 83 -13.30 -0.43 6.74
C LEU A 83 -13.50 -1.78 6.06
N LEU A 84 -12.45 -2.56 5.85
CA LEU A 84 -12.52 -3.87 5.24
C LEU A 84 -12.73 -4.91 6.32
N LYS A 85 -13.56 -5.92 6.01
CA LYS A 85 -13.78 -7.04 6.92
C LYS A 85 -12.65 -8.04 6.74
N MET A 86 -11.54 -7.80 7.38
CA MET A 86 -10.40 -8.71 7.33
C MET A 86 -9.93 -9.03 8.73
N ASP A 87 -9.28 -10.19 8.86
CA ASP A 87 -8.72 -10.60 10.13
C ASP A 87 -7.56 -9.67 10.49
N ASN A 88 -7.56 -9.21 11.73
CA ASN A 88 -6.48 -8.43 12.31
C ASN A 88 -6.07 -7.20 11.47
N PRO A 89 -6.97 -6.22 11.29
CA PRO A 89 -6.65 -5.03 10.48
C PRO A 89 -5.56 -4.15 11.09
N SER A 90 -5.21 -4.36 12.35
CA SER A 90 -4.12 -3.64 13.03
C SER A 90 -2.79 -4.37 12.93
N GLY A 91 -2.74 -5.51 12.26
CA GLY A 91 -1.53 -6.30 12.12
C GLY A 91 -0.57 -5.73 11.10
N VAL A 92 0.41 -6.57 10.72
CA VAL A 92 1.34 -6.25 9.64
C VAL A 92 0.62 -6.44 8.31
N ILE A 93 0.51 -5.37 7.54
CA ILE A 93 -0.21 -5.37 6.27
C ILE A 93 0.79 -5.32 5.12
N ARG A 94 0.58 -6.19 4.14
CA ARG A 94 1.31 -6.14 2.87
C ARG A 94 0.32 -5.99 1.74
N ILE A 95 0.61 -5.08 0.82
CA ILE A 95 -0.18 -4.89 -0.40
C ILE A 95 0.79 -4.97 -1.57
N GLU A 96 0.44 -5.81 -2.55
CA GLU A 96 1.24 -5.94 -3.78
C GLU A 96 0.36 -5.64 -4.98
N ILE A 97 0.84 -4.80 -5.87
CA ILE A 97 0.16 -4.41 -7.09
C ILE A 97 1.07 -4.73 -8.26
N ASP A 98 0.54 -5.50 -9.21
CA ASP A 98 1.25 -5.87 -10.43
C ASP A 98 0.49 -5.29 -11.61
N MET A 99 1.11 -4.34 -12.32
CA MET A 99 0.51 -3.67 -13.47
C MET A 99 0.76 -4.40 -14.77
N GLU A 100 1.60 -5.42 -14.75
CA GLU A 100 1.97 -6.16 -15.95
C GLU A 100 1.15 -7.43 -16.18
N VAL A 101 0.12 -7.63 -15.37
CA VAL A 101 -0.75 -8.82 -15.46
C VAL A 101 -2.06 -8.46 -16.13
#